data_97ffcec7f13c5c3329275f6f32f2d4bd
#
_entry.id   97ffcec7f13c5c3329275f6f32f2d4bd
#
_cell.length_a   1.000
_cell.length_b   1.000
_cell.length_c   1.000
_cell.angle_alpha   90.00
_cell.angle_beta   90.00
_cell.angle_gamma   90.00
#
_symmetry.space_group_name_H-M   'P 1'
#
loop_
_entity.id
_entity.type
_entity.pdbx_description
1 polymer ?
#
loop_
_entity_poly.entity_id
_entity_poly.type
_entity_poly.pdbx_seq_one_letter_code
_entity_poly.pdbx_strand_id
1 'polypeptide(L)'
;CLYNDAVWVTNVQEAVQEVVSKHSAMMNPRIGLIGHQKDQSSYYLRLFPQWESVDVENHHALSATPLREGYLLGQMPAQDVLPQGTVNLLQNFQSQEVYHSLREEARFIQQYKQAWDVAPYTPTFVTVDAVVVQSGHILLVERKARPGKGLFALPGGFVDQGETLINACIRELREETRLKVPEPVLHGSLKGQRVFDDPYRSARGRTITHAFMFDLKPDTSLPKVKGGDDAKSAFWLPLSALQPERLFEDHFHIIRAMTGMY
;
A
#
# COMPACT_ATOMS: atom_id res chain seq x y z
N CYS A 1 7.18 -0.86 -7.26
CA CYS A 1 6.50 -2.07 -6.77
C CYS A 1 7.13 -2.46 -5.43
N LEU A 2 6.38 -2.38 -4.34
CA LEU A 2 6.88 -2.80 -3.04
C LEU A 2 7.28 -4.29 -3.12
N TYR A 3 8.37 -4.67 -2.48
CA TYR A 3 8.89 -6.03 -2.38
C TYR A 3 9.43 -6.67 -3.69
N ASN A 4 9.49 -5.96 -4.82
CA ASN A 4 10.04 -6.51 -6.07
C ASN A 4 10.62 -5.42 -6.97
N ASP A 5 11.89 -5.11 -6.76
CA ASP A 5 12.61 -4.09 -7.55
C ASP A 5 12.73 -4.47 -9.03
N ALA A 6 12.84 -5.75 -9.37
CA ALA A 6 12.94 -6.18 -10.76
C ALA A 6 11.67 -5.84 -11.56
N VAL A 7 10.49 -6.12 -10.99
CA VAL A 7 9.21 -5.73 -11.61
C VAL A 7 9.07 -4.21 -11.69
N TRP A 8 9.50 -3.49 -10.65
CA TRP A 8 9.47 -2.02 -10.67
C TRP A 8 10.36 -1.45 -11.76
N VAL A 9 11.59 -1.95 -11.89
CA VAL A 9 12.54 -1.54 -12.92
C VAL A 9 11.96 -1.78 -14.32
N THR A 10 11.39 -2.97 -14.57
CA THR A 10 10.76 -3.29 -15.85
C THR A 10 9.62 -2.32 -16.18
N ASN A 11 8.72 -2.06 -15.24
CA ASN A 11 7.61 -1.12 -15.44
C ASN A 11 8.10 0.30 -15.76
N VAL A 12 9.16 0.77 -15.08
CA VAL A 12 9.76 2.08 -15.36
C VAL A 12 10.37 2.10 -16.77
N GLN A 13 11.09 1.06 -17.16
CA GLN A 13 11.69 0.95 -18.51
C GLN A 13 10.63 0.96 -19.60
N GLU A 14 9.54 0.21 -19.43
CA GLU A 14 8.41 0.17 -20.36
C GLU A 14 7.73 1.54 -20.48
N ALA A 15 7.46 2.21 -19.36
CA ALA A 15 6.85 3.55 -19.35
C ALA A 15 7.74 4.58 -20.05
N VAL A 16 9.05 4.55 -19.83
CA VAL A 16 10.01 5.41 -20.52
C VAL A 16 10.05 5.11 -22.00
N GLN A 17 10.06 3.84 -22.40
CA GLN A 17 10.06 3.43 -23.80
C GLN A 17 8.78 3.89 -24.51
N GLU A 18 7.63 3.83 -23.85
CA GLU A 18 6.36 4.34 -24.38
C GLU A 18 6.43 5.85 -24.65
N VAL A 19 6.97 6.64 -23.71
CA VAL A 19 7.16 8.08 -23.87
C VAL A 19 8.12 8.38 -25.03
N VAL A 20 9.24 7.67 -25.10
CA VAL A 20 10.23 7.81 -26.16
C VAL A 20 9.61 7.53 -27.54
N SER A 21 8.86 6.43 -27.66
CA SER A 21 8.23 6.06 -28.92
C SER A 21 7.19 7.07 -29.42
N LYS A 22 6.51 7.75 -28.50
CA LYS A 22 5.47 8.75 -28.84
C LYS A 22 6.05 10.14 -29.16
N HIS A 23 7.17 10.49 -28.56
CA HIS A 23 7.66 11.88 -28.58
C HIS A 23 9.03 12.07 -29.23
N SER A 24 9.77 11.00 -29.52
CA SER A 24 11.10 11.10 -30.12
C SER A 24 11.07 10.81 -31.62
N ALA A 25 11.47 11.81 -32.42
CA ALA A 25 11.80 11.63 -33.83
C ALA A 25 13.22 11.05 -34.01
N MET A 26 13.99 10.85 -32.96
CA MET A 26 15.37 10.36 -33.00
C MET A 26 15.40 8.84 -32.93
N MET A 27 16.23 8.22 -33.77
CA MET A 27 16.39 6.76 -33.81
C MET A 27 17.05 6.20 -32.55
N ASN A 28 17.88 6.99 -31.82
CA ASN A 28 18.55 6.60 -30.60
C ASN A 28 18.55 7.76 -29.58
N PRO A 29 17.46 8.00 -28.83
CA PRO A 29 17.42 9.05 -27.85
C PRO A 29 18.34 8.71 -26.65
N ARG A 30 19.07 9.70 -26.14
CA ARG A 30 19.81 9.57 -24.89
C ARG A 30 18.83 9.78 -23.74
N ILE A 31 18.79 8.81 -22.82
CA ILE A 31 17.96 8.87 -21.62
C ILE A 31 18.86 9.08 -20.41
N GLY A 32 18.54 10.06 -19.57
CA GLY A 32 19.27 10.36 -18.35
C GLY A 32 18.34 10.28 -17.13
N LEU A 33 18.88 9.75 -16.03
CA LEU A 33 18.26 9.81 -14.70
C LEU A 33 18.73 11.10 -14.03
N ILE A 34 17.79 12.00 -13.77
CA ILE A 34 18.06 13.22 -12.99
C ILE A 34 17.70 12.92 -11.55
N GLY A 35 18.67 13.02 -10.65
CA GLY A 35 18.45 12.76 -9.25
C GLY A 35 19.51 13.39 -8.36
N HIS A 36 19.15 13.55 -7.09
CA HIS A 36 20.04 13.95 -6.02
C HIS A 36 20.31 12.75 -5.13
N GLN A 37 21.58 12.39 -4.92
CA GLN A 37 21.96 11.34 -3.99
C GLN A 37 21.82 11.86 -2.54
N LYS A 38 20.65 11.60 -1.94
CA LYS A 38 20.32 12.10 -0.62
C LYS A 38 20.83 11.19 0.49
N ASP A 39 20.56 9.90 0.39
CA ASP A 39 20.86 8.86 1.39
C ASP A 39 20.73 7.47 0.77
N GLN A 40 20.67 6.44 1.61
CA GLN A 40 20.50 5.05 1.15
C GLN A 40 19.20 4.81 0.38
N SER A 41 18.17 5.67 0.53
CA SER A 41 16.94 5.56 -0.23
C SER A 41 17.13 5.88 -1.73
N SER A 42 18.24 6.49 -2.10
CA SER A 42 18.63 6.77 -3.50
C SER A 42 19.22 5.56 -4.23
N TYR A 43 19.19 4.36 -3.63
CA TYR A 43 19.71 3.13 -4.24
C TYR A 43 19.08 2.82 -5.61
N TYR A 44 17.84 3.24 -5.85
CA TYR A 44 17.11 3.04 -7.10
C TYR A 44 17.80 3.65 -8.32
N LEU A 45 18.59 4.71 -8.15
CA LEU A 45 19.37 5.31 -9.25
C LEU A 45 20.36 4.32 -9.86
N ARG A 46 20.82 3.35 -9.10
CA ARG A 46 21.75 2.30 -9.55
C ARG A 46 21.07 1.11 -10.24
N LEU A 47 19.74 1.05 -10.21
CA LEU A 47 18.98 -0.03 -10.83
C LEU A 47 18.81 0.14 -12.34
N PHE A 48 19.24 1.28 -12.91
CA PHE A 48 19.15 1.60 -14.34
C PHE A 48 20.54 1.88 -14.94
N PRO A 49 21.44 0.87 -14.97
CA PRO A 49 22.83 1.07 -15.42
C PRO A 49 22.95 1.45 -16.90
N GLN A 50 21.89 1.25 -17.70
CA GLN A 50 21.82 1.63 -19.11
C GLN A 50 21.53 3.11 -19.33
N TRP A 51 21.14 3.86 -18.30
CA TRP A 51 20.83 5.28 -18.36
C TRP A 51 21.91 6.13 -17.67
N GLU A 52 22.27 7.23 -18.29
CA GLU A 52 23.26 8.15 -17.72
C GLU A 52 22.68 8.84 -16.48
N SER A 53 23.44 8.89 -15.39
CA SER A 53 23.02 9.60 -14.18
C SER A 53 23.48 11.06 -14.26
N VAL A 54 22.54 11.97 -14.09
CA VAL A 54 22.78 13.41 -13.98
C VAL A 54 22.51 13.83 -12.55
N ASP A 55 23.58 14.08 -11.80
CA ASP A 55 23.46 14.58 -10.43
C ASP A 55 23.10 16.07 -10.44
N VAL A 56 22.11 16.44 -9.62
CA VAL A 56 21.68 17.83 -9.47
C VAL A 56 21.79 18.23 -8.00
N GLU A 57 22.29 19.43 -7.77
CA GLU A 57 22.35 19.98 -6.43
C GLU A 57 20.95 20.19 -5.86
N ASN A 58 20.79 19.87 -4.58
CA ASN A 58 19.52 20.12 -3.89
C ASN A 58 19.31 21.63 -3.68
N HIS A 59 18.33 22.18 -4.37
CA HIS A 59 18.01 23.61 -4.27
C HIS A 59 17.44 23.94 -2.89
N HIS A 60 18.17 24.75 -2.10
CA HIS A 60 17.79 25.20 -0.75
C HIS A 60 17.37 24.08 0.22
N ALA A 61 17.99 22.89 0.12
CA ALA A 61 17.62 21.71 0.93
C ALA A 61 16.13 21.35 0.88
N LEU A 62 15.44 21.68 -0.22
CA LEU A 62 14.02 21.39 -0.40
C LEU A 62 13.77 19.89 -0.47
N SER A 63 12.75 19.46 0.26
CA SER A 63 12.24 18.09 0.22
C SER A 63 10.73 18.10 -0.02
N ALA A 64 10.29 17.25 -0.94
CA ALA A 64 8.88 17.15 -1.28
C ALA A 64 8.03 16.57 -0.13
N THR A 65 8.60 15.75 0.74
CA THR A 65 7.86 15.09 1.84
C THR A 65 7.26 16.09 2.81
N PRO A 66 8.02 16.99 3.48
CA PRO A 66 7.43 17.96 4.42
C PRO A 66 6.49 18.95 3.72
N LEU A 67 6.75 19.31 2.46
CA LEU A 67 5.87 20.19 1.69
C LEU A 67 4.51 19.52 1.45
N ARG A 68 4.51 18.26 1.06
CA ARG A 68 3.29 17.48 0.83
C ARG A 68 2.52 17.23 2.13
N GLU A 69 3.21 16.88 3.20
CA GLU A 69 2.61 16.68 4.53
C GLU A 69 1.94 17.97 5.02
N GLY A 70 2.65 19.11 4.96
CA GLY A 70 2.09 20.41 5.31
C GLY A 70 0.88 20.77 4.46
N TYR A 71 0.97 20.57 3.14
CA TYR A 71 -0.13 20.83 2.21
C TYR A 71 -1.38 20.00 2.52
N LEU A 72 -1.23 18.71 2.80
CA LEU A 72 -2.34 17.82 3.19
C LEU A 72 -2.91 18.17 4.58
N LEU A 73 -2.15 18.84 5.44
CA LEU A 73 -2.64 19.40 6.70
C LEU A 73 -3.26 20.80 6.55
N GLY A 74 -3.27 21.36 5.32
CA GLY A 74 -3.88 22.63 4.98
C GLY A 74 -2.92 23.82 4.96
N GLN A 75 -1.60 23.57 5.02
CA GLN A 75 -0.58 24.60 4.93
C GLN A 75 -0.09 24.71 3.48
N MET A 76 -0.39 25.84 2.84
CA MET A 76 0.12 26.11 1.50
C MET A 76 1.63 26.40 1.57
N PRO A 77 2.46 25.79 0.71
CA PRO A 77 3.87 26.15 0.62
C PRO A 77 4.07 27.63 0.34
N ALA A 78 5.15 28.23 0.84
CA ALA A 78 5.48 29.63 0.59
C ALA A 78 5.64 29.91 -0.92
N GLN A 79 5.30 31.12 -1.36
CA GLN A 79 5.23 31.47 -2.78
C GLN A 79 6.58 31.39 -3.52
N ASP A 80 7.69 31.54 -2.80
CA ASP A 80 9.06 31.46 -3.32
C ASP A 80 9.63 30.04 -3.40
N VAL A 81 8.93 29.06 -2.82
CA VAL A 81 9.40 27.65 -2.73
C VAL A 81 9.02 26.84 -3.97
N LEU A 82 7.93 27.18 -4.62
CA LEU A 82 7.42 26.42 -5.76
C LEU A 82 7.20 27.32 -6.99
N PRO A 83 7.37 26.78 -8.22
CA PRO A 83 6.98 27.49 -9.44
C PRO A 83 5.50 27.89 -9.42
N GLN A 84 5.18 29.08 -9.96
CA GLN A 84 3.82 29.62 -9.96
C GLN A 84 2.79 28.67 -10.56
N GLY A 85 3.15 27.93 -11.62
CA GLY A 85 2.26 26.93 -12.21
C GLY A 85 1.89 25.80 -11.24
N THR A 86 2.85 25.37 -10.40
CA THR A 86 2.60 24.37 -9.35
C THR A 86 1.71 24.93 -8.26
N VAL A 87 1.95 26.18 -7.85
CA VAL A 87 1.09 26.87 -6.84
C VAL A 87 -0.36 26.93 -7.32
N ASN A 88 -0.58 27.35 -8.57
CA ASN A 88 -1.92 27.43 -9.15
C ASN A 88 -2.60 26.05 -9.21
N LEU A 89 -1.87 25.00 -9.57
CA LEU A 89 -2.37 23.63 -9.59
C LEU A 89 -2.79 23.17 -8.18
N LEU A 90 -1.96 23.41 -7.18
CA LEU A 90 -2.27 23.07 -5.79
C LEU A 90 -3.48 23.83 -5.26
N GLN A 91 -3.61 25.12 -5.58
CA GLN A 91 -4.79 25.94 -5.21
C GLN A 91 -6.08 25.38 -5.83
N ASN A 92 -6.04 25.03 -7.12
CA ASN A 92 -7.17 24.43 -7.80
C ASN A 92 -7.52 23.05 -7.22
N PHE A 93 -6.51 22.26 -6.84
CA PHE A 93 -6.73 20.95 -6.23
C PHE A 93 -7.38 21.05 -4.84
N GLN A 94 -7.11 22.12 -4.07
CA GLN A 94 -7.74 22.34 -2.76
C GLN A 94 -9.26 22.46 -2.82
N SER A 95 -9.83 22.89 -3.95
CA SER A 95 -11.28 23.01 -4.13
C SER A 95 -11.99 21.69 -4.44
N GLN A 96 -11.24 20.61 -4.67
CA GLN A 96 -11.78 19.32 -5.05
C GLN A 96 -12.15 18.46 -3.82
N GLU A 97 -13.23 17.69 -3.94
CA GLU A 97 -13.68 16.78 -2.87
C GLU A 97 -12.60 15.75 -2.46
N VAL A 98 -11.82 15.29 -3.44
CA VAL A 98 -10.71 14.37 -3.18
C VAL A 98 -9.64 14.97 -2.25
N TYR A 99 -9.36 16.29 -2.36
CA TYR A 99 -8.44 16.95 -1.44
C TYR A 99 -8.97 16.96 0.00
N HIS A 100 -10.26 17.22 0.18
CA HIS A 100 -10.87 17.20 1.52
C HIS A 100 -10.78 15.80 2.14
N SER A 101 -11.02 14.76 1.37
CA SER A 101 -10.86 13.37 1.82
C SER A 101 -9.42 13.06 2.21
N LEU A 102 -8.42 13.44 1.39
CA LEU A 102 -7.00 13.27 1.69
C LEU A 102 -6.55 14.03 2.93
N ARG A 103 -7.09 15.24 3.12
CA ARG A 103 -6.81 16.06 4.31
C ARG A 103 -7.34 15.43 5.60
N GLU A 104 -8.52 14.85 5.56
CA GLU A 104 -9.07 14.10 6.70
C GLU A 104 -8.24 12.85 7.01
N GLU A 105 -7.78 12.16 5.97
CA GLU A 105 -6.88 11.02 6.11
C GLU A 105 -5.55 11.42 6.76
N ALA A 106 -4.93 12.51 6.27
CA ALA A 106 -3.68 13.02 6.83
C ALA A 106 -3.82 13.44 8.30
N ARG A 107 -4.93 14.09 8.66
CA ARG A 107 -5.22 14.45 10.06
C ARG A 107 -5.38 13.24 10.95
N PHE A 108 -6.09 12.23 10.48
CA PHE A 108 -6.25 10.98 11.23
C PHE A 108 -4.90 10.32 11.49
N ILE A 109 -4.06 10.21 10.46
CA ILE A 109 -2.70 9.62 10.59
C ILE A 109 -1.85 10.43 11.56
N GLN A 110 -1.90 11.75 11.49
CA GLN A 110 -1.18 12.62 12.42
C GLN A 110 -1.63 12.39 13.88
N GLN A 111 -2.93 12.39 14.13
CA GLN A 111 -3.48 12.14 15.47
C GLN A 111 -3.12 10.74 15.98
N TYR A 112 -3.18 9.74 15.12
CA TYR A 112 -2.78 8.38 15.47
C TYR A 112 -1.31 8.32 15.92
N LYS A 113 -0.40 8.95 15.18
CA LYS A 113 1.02 9.03 15.53
C LYS A 113 1.23 9.76 16.86
N GLN A 114 0.59 10.91 17.04
CA GLN A 114 0.68 11.71 18.26
C GLN A 114 0.20 10.96 19.52
N ALA A 115 -0.77 10.07 19.38
CA ALA A 115 -1.24 9.27 20.52
C ALA A 115 -0.14 8.34 21.11
N TRP A 116 0.89 8.05 20.33
CA TRP A 116 2.04 7.23 20.74
C TRP A 116 3.25 8.02 21.21
N ASP A 117 3.21 9.38 21.15
CA ASP A 117 4.34 10.22 21.57
C ASP A 117 4.65 10.10 23.08
N VAL A 118 3.70 9.58 23.86
CA VAL A 118 3.89 9.31 25.30
C VAL A 118 4.69 8.02 25.56
N ALA A 119 4.86 7.17 24.56
CA ALA A 119 5.62 5.94 24.70
C ALA A 119 7.13 6.25 24.80
N PRO A 120 7.89 5.53 25.64
CA PRO A 120 9.34 5.78 25.81
C PRO A 120 10.15 5.47 24.55
N TYR A 121 9.59 4.67 23.63
CA TYR A 121 10.17 4.34 22.34
C TYR A 121 9.07 4.30 21.29
N THR A 122 9.42 4.64 20.04
CA THR A 122 8.50 4.53 18.90
C THR A 122 8.03 3.07 18.76
N PRO A 123 6.72 2.79 18.77
CA PRO A 123 6.23 1.43 18.71
C PRO A 123 6.45 0.78 17.34
N THR A 124 6.68 -0.52 17.36
CA THR A 124 6.54 -1.37 16.17
C THR A 124 5.27 -2.19 16.33
N PHE A 125 4.35 -2.05 15.39
CA PHE A 125 3.08 -2.76 15.40
C PHE A 125 3.21 -4.11 14.69
N VAL A 126 2.54 -5.13 15.24
CA VAL A 126 2.42 -6.44 14.63
C VAL A 126 0.97 -6.68 14.23
N THR A 127 0.77 -7.01 12.96
CA THR A 127 -0.55 -7.33 12.39
C THR A 127 -0.52 -8.69 11.71
N VAL A 128 -1.70 -9.19 11.38
CA VAL A 128 -1.89 -10.40 10.57
C VAL A 128 -2.85 -10.10 9.43
N ASP A 129 -2.66 -10.79 8.30
CA ASP A 129 -3.52 -10.69 7.14
C ASP A 129 -3.88 -12.09 6.60
N ALA A 130 -5.16 -12.33 6.32
CA ALA A 130 -5.65 -13.59 5.77
C ALA A 130 -5.82 -13.48 4.24
N VAL A 131 -4.98 -14.17 3.49
CA VAL A 131 -5.12 -14.36 2.05
C VAL A 131 -5.93 -15.63 1.81
N VAL A 132 -7.25 -15.52 1.68
CA VAL A 132 -8.16 -16.66 1.52
C VAL A 132 -8.60 -16.75 0.07
N VAL A 133 -8.25 -17.87 -0.58
CA VAL A 133 -8.57 -18.12 -1.99
C VAL A 133 -9.46 -19.34 -2.12
N GLN A 134 -10.46 -19.26 -3.02
CA GLN A 134 -11.30 -20.39 -3.42
C GLN A 134 -11.78 -20.22 -4.86
N SER A 135 -11.65 -21.26 -5.69
CA SER A 135 -12.16 -21.28 -7.07
C SER A 135 -11.80 -20.01 -7.87
N GLY A 136 -10.56 -19.53 -7.77
CA GLY A 136 -10.06 -18.34 -8.47
C GLY A 136 -10.56 -17.00 -7.93
N HIS A 137 -11.18 -16.98 -6.75
CA HIS A 137 -11.63 -15.77 -6.06
C HIS A 137 -10.84 -15.57 -4.78
N ILE A 138 -10.66 -14.32 -4.40
CA ILE A 138 -10.06 -13.91 -3.13
C ILE A 138 -11.12 -13.26 -2.24
N LEU A 139 -11.05 -13.54 -0.95
CA LEU A 139 -11.90 -12.90 0.06
C LEU A 139 -11.30 -11.56 0.47
N LEU A 140 -12.09 -10.51 0.34
CA LEU A 140 -11.73 -9.15 0.71
C LEU A 140 -12.81 -8.51 1.59
N VAL A 141 -12.42 -7.47 2.30
CA VAL A 141 -13.33 -6.59 3.05
C VAL A 141 -13.24 -5.17 2.51
N GLU A 142 -14.33 -4.41 2.61
CA GLU A 142 -14.35 -2.95 2.41
C GLU A 142 -14.14 -2.27 3.77
N ARG A 143 -13.12 -1.45 3.88
CA ARG A 143 -12.78 -0.77 5.13
C ARG A 143 -13.84 0.25 5.52
N LYS A 144 -14.31 0.19 6.76
CA LYS A 144 -15.32 1.10 7.33
C LYS A 144 -14.71 2.39 7.87
N ALA A 145 -13.52 2.27 8.45
CA ALA A 145 -12.82 3.35 9.16
C ALA A 145 -11.55 3.80 8.43
N ARG A 146 -11.01 4.97 8.82
CA ARG A 146 -9.68 5.45 8.42
C ARG A 146 -8.57 4.71 9.18
N PRO A 147 -7.39 4.58 8.58
CA PRO A 147 -7.00 5.03 7.24
C PRO A 147 -7.59 4.11 6.15
N GLY A 148 -7.72 4.62 4.93
CA GLY A 148 -8.17 3.84 3.78
C GLY A 148 -9.66 3.51 3.76
N LYS A 149 -10.52 4.35 4.33
CA LYS A 149 -11.98 4.16 4.30
C LYS A 149 -12.51 4.00 2.87
N GLY A 150 -13.25 2.90 2.63
CA GLY A 150 -13.82 2.57 1.33
C GLY A 150 -12.87 1.79 0.40
N LEU A 151 -11.61 1.63 0.75
CA LEU A 151 -10.69 0.75 0.05
C LEU A 151 -10.94 -0.71 0.45
N PHE A 152 -10.52 -1.62 -0.43
CA PHE A 152 -10.55 -3.05 -0.17
C PHE A 152 -9.28 -3.48 0.56
N ALA A 153 -9.41 -4.42 1.48
CA ALA A 153 -8.31 -4.96 2.25
C ALA A 153 -8.43 -6.48 2.40
N LEU A 154 -7.34 -7.12 2.69
CA LEU A 154 -7.34 -8.46 3.25
C LEU A 154 -8.00 -8.41 4.63
N PRO A 155 -8.79 -9.42 5.03
CA PRO A 155 -9.20 -9.54 6.42
C PRO A 155 -7.97 -9.66 7.33
N GLY A 156 -7.94 -8.87 8.39
CA GLY A 156 -6.77 -8.84 9.28
C GLY A 156 -6.74 -7.63 10.20
N GLY A 157 -5.89 -7.70 11.21
CA GLY A 157 -5.79 -6.67 12.22
C GLY A 157 -4.60 -6.84 13.14
N PHE A 158 -4.65 -6.16 14.29
CA PHE A 158 -3.61 -6.24 15.30
C PHE A 158 -3.65 -7.56 16.06
N VAL A 159 -2.48 -8.02 16.47
CA VAL A 159 -2.34 -9.20 17.29
C VAL A 159 -2.59 -8.82 18.75
N ASP A 160 -3.50 -9.52 19.42
CA ASP A 160 -3.77 -9.34 20.83
C ASP A 160 -2.69 -9.99 21.71
N GLN A 161 -2.55 -9.46 22.92
CA GLN A 161 -1.63 -10.07 23.89
C GLN A 161 -2.13 -11.47 24.29
N GLY A 162 -1.23 -12.44 24.18
CA GLY A 162 -1.53 -13.81 24.60
C GLY A 162 -2.09 -14.74 23.53
N GLU A 163 -2.21 -14.29 22.30
CA GLU A 163 -2.57 -15.15 21.16
C GLU A 163 -1.39 -15.39 20.19
N THR A 164 -1.44 -16.49 19.47
CA THR A 164 -0.48 -16.77 18.41
C THR A 164 -0.90 -16.06 17.12
N LEU A 165 0.07 -15.79 16.23
CA LEU A 165 -0.21 -15.10 14.95
C LEU A 165 -1.28 -15.79 14.10
N ILE A 166 -1.27 -17.14 14.06
CA ILE A 166 -2.27 -17.89 13.29
C ILE A 166 -3.66 -17.78 13.93
N ASN A 167 -3.75 -17.79 15.28
CA ASN A 167 -5.02 -17.62 15.97
C ASN A 167 -5.57 -16.20 15.79
N ALA A 168 -4.72 -15.18 15.89
CA ALA A 168 -5.07 -13.80 15.55
C ALA A 168 -5.64 -13.71 14.13
N CYS A 169 -4.96 -14.31 13.15
CA CYS A 169 -5.40 -14.29 11.75
C CYS A 169 -6.77 -14.95 11.57
N ILE A 170 -7.02 -16.10 12.20
CA ILE A 170 -8.31 -16.80 12.12
C ILE A 170 -9.40 -16.03 12.87
N ARG A 171 -9.10 -15.42 14.01
CA ARG A 171 -10.02 -14.56 14.77
C ARG A 171 -10.47 -13.38 13.90
N GLU A 172 -9.53 -12.58 13.40
CA GLU A 172 -9.79 -11.41 12.53
C GLU A 172 -10.57 -11.79 11.27
N LEU A 173 -10.14 -12.87 10.59
CA LEU A 173 -10.86 -13.39 9.42
C LEU A 173 -12.33 -13.64 9.72
N ARG A 174 -12.65 -14.23 10.88
CA ARG A 174 -14.03 -14.53 11.27
C ARG A 174 -14.80 -13.31 11.73
N GLU A 175 -14.18 -12.43 12.48
CA GLU A 175 -14.79 -11.20 12.99
C GLU A 175 -15.19 -10.27 11.86
N GLU A 176 -14.30 -10.06 10.88
CA GLU A 176 -14.53 -9.16 9.77
C GLU A 176 -15.40 -9.72 8.64
N THR A 177 -15.40 -11.05 8.44
CA THR A 177 -16.08 -11.65 7.27
C THR A 177 -17.27 -12.56 7.60
N ARG A 178 -17.43 -12.94 8.88
CA ARG A 178 -18.43 -13.93 9.30
C ARG A 178 -18.34 -15.26 8.54
N LEU A 179 -17.15 -15.58 8.03
CA LEU A 179 -16.89 -16.82 7.30
C LEU A 179 -17.17 -18.04 8.20
N LYS A 180 -18.04 -18.95 7.72
CA LYS A 180 -18.48 -20.14 8.48
C LYS A 180 -17.69 -21.40 8.14
N VAL A 181 -16.45 -21.26 7.69
CA VAL A 181 -15.56 -22.43 7.49
C VAL A 181 -15.06 -22.88 8.87
N PRO A 182 -15.18 -24.18 9.23
CA PRO A 182 -14.68 -24.69 10.50
C PRO A 182 -13.16 -24.45 10.65
N GLU A 183 -12.72 -24.18 11.87
CA GLU A 183 -11.31 -23.88 12.16
C GLU A 183 -10.34 -25.01 11.76
N PRO A 184 -10.66 -26.30 11.99
CA PRO A 184 -9.80 -27.37 11.47
C PRO A 184 -9.66 -27.39 9.94
N VAL A 185 -10.69 -26.93 9.21
CA VAL A 185 -10.65 -26.81 7.75
C VAL A 185 -9.76 -25.64 7.34
N LEU A 186 -9.83 -24.50 8.06
CA LEU A 186 -8.93 -23.38 7.83
C LEU A 186 -7.46 -23.81 8.06
N HIS A 187 -7.17 -24.44 9.19
CA HIS A 187 -5.82 -24.96 9.45
C HIS A 187 -5.36 -25.94 8.36
N GLY A 188 -6.24 -26.84 7.92
CA GLY A 188 -5.94 -27.82 6.85
C GLY A 188 -5.80 -27.19 5.45
N SER A 189 -6.28 -25.95 5.27
CA SER A 189 -6.15 -25.21 4.00
C SER A 189 -4.96 -24.27 3.95
N LEU A 190 -4.18 -24.16 5.03
CA LEU A 190 -2.99 -23.31 5.10
C LEU A 190 -1.92 -23.81 4.12
N LYS A 191 -1.55 -22.96 3.16
CA LYS A 191 -0.53 -23.26 2.13
C LYS A 191 0.83 -22.60 2.42
N GLY A 192 0.84 -21.56 3.21
CA GLY A 192 2.06 -20.85 3.55
C GLY A 192 1.82 -19.61 4.36
N GLN A 193 2.91 -19.07 4.84
CA GLN A 193 2.95 -17.80 5.56
C GLN A 193 4.16 -16.99 5.12
N ARG A 194 4.04 -15.67 5.15
CA ARG A 194 5.14 -14.77 4.83
C ARG A 194 5.03 -13.48 5.63
N VAL A 195 6.20 -12.93 6.00
CA VAL A 195 6.32 -11.63 6.66
C VAL A 195 6.47 -10.54 5.61
N PHE A 196 5.78 -9.43 5.80
CA PHE A 196 5.91 -8.22 5.02
C PHE A 196 6.23 -7.07 5.97
N ASP A 197 7.41 -6.51 5.81
CA ASP A 197 8.04 -5.62 6.79
C ASP A 197 8.70 -4.39 6.16
N ASP A 198 8.26 -3.98 4.96
CA ASP A 198 8.74 -2.71 4.40
C ASP A 198 8.52 -1.58 5.42
N PRO A 199 9.55 -0.76 5.71
CA PRO A 199 9.45 0.28 6.74
C PRO A 199 8.38 1.34 6.45
N TYR A 200 7.97 1.47 5.21
CA TYR A 200 7.00 2.46 4.75
C TYR A 200 5.67 1.86 4.32
N ARG A 201 5.44 0.55 4.60
CA ARG A 201 4.21 -0.13 4.20
C ARG A 201 2.94 0.45 4.81
N SER A 202 3.02 1.06 5.98
CA SER A 202 1.87 1.68 6.64
C SER A 202 2.15 3.13 7.03
N ALA A 203 1.21 4.01 6.73
CA ALA A 203 1.28 5.42 7.11
C ALA A 203 1.13 5.65 8.63
N ARG A 204 0.58 4.68 9.38
CA ARG A 204 0.38 4.76 10.84
C ARG A 204 1.68 4.67 11.63
N GLY A 205 2.70 4.01 11.09
CA GLY A 205 4.00 3.81 11.73
C GLY A 205 4.64 2.49 11.32
N ARG A 206 5.74 2.14 11.97
CA ARG A 206 6.43 0.87 11.71
C ARG A 206 5.48 -0.31 11.97
N THR A 207 5.05 -0.98 10.93
CA THR A 207 4.12 -2.12 11.00
C THR A 207 4.74 -3.32 10.30
N ILE A 208 4.70 -4.47 10.95
CA ILE A 208 5.12 -5.76 10.39
C ILE A 208 3.86 -6.63 10.33
N THR A 209 3.51 -7.14 9.14
CA THR A 209 2.41 -8.09 9.04
C THR A 209 2.87 -9.48 8.70
N HIS A 210 2.20 -10.46 9.30
CA HIS A 210 2.31 -11.87 8.97
C HIS A 210 1.09 -12.27 8.14
N ALA A 211 1.28 -12.47 6.83
CA ALA A 211 0.23 -12.94 5.94
C ALA A 211 0.18 -14.47 5.92
N PHE A 212 -1.03 -15.02 6.03
CA PHE A 212 -1.31 -16.45 5.98
C PHE A 212 -2.18 -16.76 4.77
N MET A 213 -1.75 -17.69 3.92
CA MET A 213 -2.50 -18.09 2.74
C MET A 213 -3.32 -19.35 3.01
N PHE A 214 -4.63 -19.21 2.90
CA PHE A 214 -5.60 -20.30 2.97
C PHE A 214 -6.16 -20.58 1.57
N ASP A 215 -5.91 -21.77 1.06
CA ASP A 215 -6.43 -22.24 -0.23
C ASP A 215 -7.54 -23.26 0.03
N LEU A 216 -8.75 -22.77 0.03
CA LEU A 216 -9.94 -23.60 0.27
C LEU A 216 -10.21 -24.51 -0.92
N LYS A 217 -10.68 -25.73 -0.65
CA LYS A 217 -11.02 -26.67 -1.72
C LYS A 217 -12.02 -26.04 -2.69
N PRO A 218 -11.80 -26.19 -4.01
CA PRO A 218 -12.76 -25.74 -5.00
C PRO A 218 -14.16 -26.30 -4.76
N ASP A 219 -15.17 -25.46 -4.90
CA ASP A 219 -16.58 -25.83 -4.79
C ASP A 219 -17.39 -25.09 -5.86
N THR A 220 -18.60 -25.54 -6.12
CA THR A 220 -19.57 -24.93 -7.04
C THR A 220 -20.11 -23.60 -6.54
N SER A 221 -20.04 -23.36 -5.23
CA SER A 221 -20.45 -22.12 -4.59
C SER A 221 -19.40 -21.61 -3.62
N LEU A 222 -19.22 -20.28 -3.59
CA LEU A 222 -18.36 -19.65 -2.59
C LEU A 222 -19.10 -19.57 -1.24
N PRO A 223 -18.41 -19.75 -0.11
CA PRO A 223 -18.99 -19.57 1.21
C PRO A 223 -19.61 -18.18 1.36
N LYS A 224 -20.80 -18.15 1.98
CA LYS A 224 -21.43 -16.85 2.29
C LYS A 224 -20.61 -16.10 3.31
N VAL A 225 -20.38 -14.81 3.03
CA VAL A 225 -19.68 -13.87 3.88
C VAL A 225 -20.49 -12.62 4.11
N LYS A 226 -20.20 -11.90 5.18
CA LYS A 226 -20.88 -10.66 5.53
C LYS A 226 -19.89 -9.81 6.34
N GLY A 227 -19.82 -8.52 6.05
CA GLY A 227 -19.03 -7.59 6.84
C GLY A 227 -19.42 -7.62 8.32
N GLY A 228 -18.44 -7.55 9.16
CA GLY A 228 -18.58 -7.48 10.60
C GLY A 228 -17.47 -6.62 11.18
N ASP A 229 -17.59 -6.25 12.43
CA ASP A 229 -16.65 -5.42 13.16
C ASP A 229 -16.24 -4.15 12.40
N ASP A 230 -14.99 -4.01 12.02
CA ASP A 230 -14.44 -2.88 11.27
C ASP A 230 -14.64 -2.95 9.75
N ALA A 231 -15.18 -4.06 9.25
CA ALA A 231 -15.52 -4.25 7.85
C ALA A 231 -16.94 -3.74 7.54
N LYS A 232 -17.07 -2.84 6.55
CA LYS A 232 -18.37 -2.40 6.03
C LYS A 232 -19.08 -3.52 5.29
N SER A 233 -18.33 -4.28 4.50
CA SER A 233 -18.76 -5.44 3.75
C SER A 233 -17.63 -6.45 3.60
N ALA A 234 -17.97 -7.72 3.42
CA ALA A 234 -17.05 -8.77 3.01
C ALA A 234 -17.59 -9.42 1.73
N PHE A 235 -16.70 -9.75 0.79
CA PHE A 235 -17.08 -10.27 -0.52
C PHE A 235 -15.95 -11.06 -1.17
N TRP A 236 -16.31 -11.90 -2.10
CA TRP A 236 -15.39 -12.62 -2.97
C TRP A 236 -15.19 -11.84 -4.26
N LEU A 237 -13.93 -11.60 -4.62
CA LEU A 237 -13.54 -10.93 -5.87
C LEU A 237 -12.76 -11.91 -6.74
N PRO A 238 -13.07 -12.06 -8.05
CA PRO A 238 -12.19 -12.80 -8.95
C PRO A 238 -10.76 -12.23 -8.91
N LEU A 239 -9.74 -13.08 -8.82
CA LEU A 239 -8.35 -12.64 -8.80
C LEU A 239 -7.99 -11.80 -10.02
N SER A 240 -8.60 -12.09 -11.18
CA SER A 240 -8.44 -11.31 -12.43
C SER A 240 -9.05 -9.91 -12.40
N ALA A 241 -9.92 -9.62 -11.42
CA ALA A 241 -10.57 -8.32 -11.27
C ALA A 241 -9.90 -7.42 -10.22
N LEU A 242 -8.76 -7.84 -9.67
CA LEU A 242 -8.00 -7.05 -8.72
C LEU A 242 -7.47 -5.77 -9.39
N GLN A 243 -7.69 -4.64 -8.75
CA GLN A 243 -7.21 -3.31 -9.16
C GLN A 243 -6.33 -2.75 -8.04
N PRO A 244 -5.03 -2.48 -8.29
CA PRO A 244 -4.10 -1.99 -7.27
C PRO A 244 -4.61 -0.74 -6.56
N GLU A 245 -5.24 0.18 -7.31
CA GLU A 245 -5.71 1.50 -6.83
C GLU A 245 -6.87 1.38 -5.85
N ARG A 246 -7.54 0.24 -5.81
CA ARG A 246 -8.64 -0.05 -4.89
C ARG A 246 -8.21 -0.77 -3.63
N LEU A 247 -6.96 -1.22 -3.56
CA LEU A 247 -6.44 -1.97 -2.42
C LEU A 247 -5.79 -1.01 -1.42
N PHE A 248 -5.99 -1.31 -0.14
CA PHE A 248 -5.41 -0.57 0.96
C PHE A 248 -3.91 -0.84 1.09
N GLU A 249 -3.12 0.22 1.26
CA GLU A 249 -1.67 0.16 1.47
C GLU A 249 -0.98 -0.82 0.50
N ASP A 250 -0.28 -1.84 1.01
CA ASP A 250 0.47 -2.82 0.23
C ASP A 250 -0.27 -4.15 -0.01
N HIS A 251 -1.57 -4.24 0.31
CA HIS A 251 -2.32 -5.49 0.21
C HIS A 251 -2.32 -6.11 -1.19
N PHE A 252 -2.29 -5.29 -2.25
CA PHE A 252 -2.13 -5.81 -3.60
C PHE A 252 -0.82 -6.59 -3.78
N HIS A 253 0.27 -6.07 -3.23
CA HIS A 253 1.58 -6.71 -3.30
C HIS A 253 1.64 -7.99 -2.45
N ILE A 254 0.99 -7.98 -1.29
CA ILE A 254 0.84 -9.18 -0.44
C ILE A 254 0.11 -10.27 -1.21
N ILE A 255 -1.05 -9.95 -1.81
CA ILE A 255 -1.84 -10.91 -2.60
C ILE A 255 -1.00 -11.50 -3.72
N ARG A 256 -0.34 -10.67 -4.53
CA ARG A 256 0.51 -11.15 -5.63
C ARG A 256 1.62 -12.07 -5.15
N ALA A 257 2.31 -11.69 -4.07
CA ALA A 257 3.42 -12.46 -3.52
C ALA A 257 2.98 -13.80 -2.94
N MET A 258 1.76 -13.88 -2.38
CA MET A 258 1.24 -15.10 -1.76
C MET A 258 0.56 -16.03 -2.78
N THR A 259 -0.07 -15.48 -3.82
CA THR A 259 -0.78 -16.28 -4.84
C THR A 259 0.07 -16.65 -6.04
N GLY A 260 1.28 -16.10 -6.16
CA GLY A 260 2.15 -16.32 -7.33
C GLY A 260 1.64 -15.65 -8.62
N MET A 261 0.74 -14.68 -8.52
CA MET A 261 0.30 -13.88 -9.66
C MET A 261 1.43 -12.93 -10.10
N TYR A 262 1.83 -12.99 -11.37
CA TYR A 262 2.86 -12.15 -11.99
C TYR A 262 2.26 -11.11 -12.94
#